data_0d381df0e7a945857ed91bb44d66880e
#
_entry.id   0d381df0e7a945857ed91bb44d66880e
#
_cell.length_a   1.000
_cell.length_b   1.000
_cell.length_c   1.000
_cell.angle_alpha   90.00
_cell.angle_beta   90.00
_cell.angle_gamma   90.00
#
_symmetry.space_group_name_H-M   'P 1'
#
loop_
_entity.id
_entity.type
_entity.pdbx_description
1 polymer ?
#
loop_
_entity_poly.entity_id
_entity_poly.type
_entity_poly.pdbx_seq_one_letter_code
_entity_poly.pdbx_strand_id
1 'polypeptide(L)'
;MGLPSIYPTGVTIYKPEKCWNGYNLVPTIDSGALLFDMNGNEVRRWEQFHGFPNKLLPNGNLIGYSGDRNPKYGMQDGLDLVQVDYDGNIVWKFEKFEFVVDEGEEPRWMARTHHDYQREGNPVGYYVPGQIPEVNKGNTLILAHKTLYNEKISDKKLLDDVFYEVDWEGNILWQWNANEHFDEIGFSEDAKKTIYANPNMRNADGGVGDWLHINCMSYLGANKHYDNGDERFNPENIIFDSREANFIAIISKKTGKIVWKIGPNWNDEDIKHIDFIIGPHHAHLIPQGLPGAGNILVFDNGGWGGYGLPNPSSKDGLKNALRDYSRVLEINPITLEIVWEFTPESIKAAIPTDAAKFYSPYVSSAQRLPNGNTLIDEGSDGRVFEVTPEKEIVWEWISPYFTDDNENSKTTNNMIYRAYRYPYDWVPQEEKPIEIEIKPIDIKTYRLKNAGKFGAKSVVKVEGTIPYSVSAALCVAKIDESKKVNKEKLFTVNRNLFEEVIEEKKNIEKLELILFGAERCKHCKALHPIIEKVLESDLAKYIKAKYVDVDKNLEITERYKVQGIPVIIITDGEKELSRKAGEKSYNELYSWIEDLINKNVR
;
A
#
# COMPACT_ATOMS: atom_id res chain seq x y z
N MET A 1 -0.68 -8.68 10.85
CA MET A 1 -1.88 -8.70 11.73
C MET A 1 -1.67 -7.57 12.72
N GLY A 2 -2.53 -6.54 12.68
CA GLY A 2 -2.57 -5.55 13.73
C GLY A 2 -2.76 -6.22 15.08
N LEU A 3 -2.26 -5.64 16.14
CA LEU A 3 -2.57 -6.11 17.49
C LEU A 3 -4.05 -5.77 17.73
N PRO A 4 -4.90 -6.72 18.17
CA PRO A 4 -6.26 -6.39 18.53
C PRO A 4 -6.21 -5.28 19.58
N SER A 5 -7.06 -4.26 19.43
CA SER A 5 -7.15 -3.17 20.39
C SER A 5 -7.43 -3.75 21.78
N ILE A 6 -6.51 -3.51 22.73
CA ILE A 6 -6.69 -3.90 24.14
C ILE A 6 -7.39 -2.81 24.95
N TYR A 7 -7.75 -1.69 24.28
CA TYR A 7 -8.44 -0.58 24.91
C TYR A 7 -9.96 -0.76 24.87
N PRO A 8 -10.70 -0.08 25.75
CA PRO A 8 -12.14 -0.06 25.68
C PRO A 8 -12.63 0.35 24.30
N THR A 9 -13.67 -0.26 23.80
CA THR A 9 -14.39 0.17 22.60
C THR A 9 -15.20 1.45 22.86
N GLY A 10 -15.65 2.11 21.80
CA GLY A 10 -16.27 3.41 21.86
C GLY A 10 -15.25 4.56 21.80
N VAL A 11 -15.68 5.76 22.16
CA VAL A 11 -14.80 6.94 22.15
C VAL A 11 -13.87 6.91 23.36
N THR A 12 -12.56 6.96 23.10
CA THR A 12 -11.50 6.88 24.11
C THR A 12 -10.80 8.21 24.34
N ILE A 13 -10.86 9.11 23.37
CA ILE A 13 -10.33 10.48 23.43
C ILE A 13 -11.33 11.40 22.74
N TYR A 14 -11.69 12.52 23.38
CA TYR A 14 -12.45 13.59 22.74
C TYR A 14 -12.15 14.96 23.36
N LYS A 15 -11.61 15.86 22.54
CA LYS A 15 -11.30 17.27 22.85
C LYS A 15 -12.14 18.15 21.93
N PRO A 16 -13.40 18.47 22.30
CA PRO A 16 -14.36 19.13 21.42
C PRO A 16 -13.85 20.40 20.75
N GLU A 17 -13.09 21.21 21.50
CA GLU A 17 -12.55 22.49 21.05
C GLU A 17 -11.44 22.39 19.98
N LYS A 18 -10.86 21.19 19.81
CA LYS A 18 -9.81 20.93 18.82
C LYS A 18 -10.29 20.13 17.61
N CYS A 19 -11.48 19.54 17.70
CA CYS A 19 -12.05 18.70 16.66
C CYS A 19 -12.85 19.49 15.64
N TRP A 20 -13.00 18.94 14.45
CA TRP A 20 -14.08 19.32 13.56
C TRP A 20 -15.30 18.43 13.87
N ASN A 21 -16.26 18.97 14.62
CA ASN A 21 -17.37 18.21 15.15
C ASN A 21 -18.44 17.93 14.08
N GLY A 22 -18.96 16.69 14.08
CA GLY A 22 -19.95 16.21 13.12
C GLY A 22 -20.37 14.77 13.38
N TYR A 23 -21.16 14.20 12.48
CA TYR A 23 -21.50 12.78 12.50
C TYR A 23 -20.43 11.96 11.79
N ASN A 24 -20.11 10.81 12.36
CA ASN A 24 -19.22 9.82 11.75
C ASN A 24 -20.07 8.72 11.09
N LEU A 25 -19.68 8.32 9.89
CA LEU A 25 -20.29 7.24 9.13
C LEU A 25 -19.25 6.15 8.87
N VAL A 26 -19.57 4.92 9.25
CA VAL A 26 -18.72 3.76 9.01
C VAL A 26 -19.57 2.57 8.51
N PRO A 27 -19.04 1.75 7.60
CA PRO A 27 -19.60 0.42 7.36
C PRO A 27 -19.18 -0.51 8.50
N THR A 28 -20.09 -1.26 9.05
CA THR A 28 -19.80 -2.33 10.00
C THR A 28 -19.88 -3.68 9.29
N ILE A 29 -19.05 -4.65 9.69
CA ILE A 29 -18.89 -5.90 8.93
C ILE A 29 -20.24 -6.64 8.79
N ASP A 30 -21.00 -6.80 9.89
CA ASP A 30 -22.22 -7.60 9.89
C ASP A 30 -23.49 -6.81 10.21
N SER A 31 -23.39 -5.50 10.44
CA SER A 31 -24.48 -4.70 10.98
C SER A 31 -24.94 -3.55 10.07
N GLY A 32 -24.39 -3.44 8.86
CA GLY A 32 -24.75 -2.40 7.90
C GLY A 32 -24.03 -1.07 8.11
N ALA A 33 -24.62 0.02 7.63
CA ALA A 33 -24.07 1.37 7.77
C ALA A 33 -24.44 1.97 9.12
N LEU A 34 -23.46 2.48 9.85
CA LEU A 34 -23.63 3.10 11.16
C LEU A 34 -23.29 4.58 11.12
N LEU A 35 -24.22 5.42 11.54
CA LEU A 35 -24.04 6.83 11.82
C LEU A 35 -24.00 7.06 13.33
N PHE A 36 -22.97 7.75 13.83
CA PHE A 36 -22.84 8.04 15.26
C PHE A 36 -22.25 9.43 15.51
N ASP A 37 -22.49 9.98 16.70
CA ASP A 37 -22.03 11.30 17.09
C ASP A 37 -20.58 11.28 17.61
N MET A 38 -20.05 12.46 17.98
CA MET A 38 -18.68 12.61 18.47
C MET A 38 -18.43 11.95 19.84
N ASN A 39 -19.49 11.71 20.62
CA ASN A 39 -19.41 10.99 21.90
C ASN A 39 -19.58 9.47 21.75
N GLY A 40 -19.82 9.00 20.54
CA GLY A 40 -19.98 7.58 20.22
C GLY A 40 -21.39 7.05 20.39
N ASN A 41 -22.39 7.94 20.57
CA ASN A 41 -23.79 7.53 20.58
C ASN A 41 -24.23 7.18 19.17
N GLU A 42 -24.80 6.00 18.99
CA GLU A 42 -25.40 5.60 17.72
C GLU A 42 -26.63 6.45 17.43
N VAL A 43 -26.64 7.07 16.25
CA VAL A 43 -27.73 7.95 15.79
C VAL A 43 -28.64 7.17 14.87
N ARG A 44 -28.08 6.49 13.89
CA ARG A 44 -28.85 5.74 12.91
C ARG A 44 -28.06 4.53 12.42
N ARG A 45 -28.75 3.44 12.12
CA ARG A 45 -28.20 2.25 11.49
C ARG A 45 -29.11 1.80 10.36
N TRP A 46 -28.52 1.61 9.18
CA TRP A 46 -29.21 1.02 8.04
C TRP A 46 -28.76 -0.45 7.94
N GLU A 47 -29.56 -1.34 8.53
CA GLU A 47 -29.30 -2.77 8.51
C GLU A 47 -29.43 -3.33 7.09
N GLN A 48 -28.64 -4.36 6.76
CA GLN A 48 -28.62 -5.00 5.44
C GLN A 48 -28.29 -4.04 4.27
N PHE A 49 -27.73 -2.89 4.59
CA PHE A 49 -27.27 -1.92 3.62
C PHE A 49 -25.75 -1.82 3.70
N HIS A 50 -25.09 -2.34 2.68
CA HIS A 50 -23.64 -2.47 2.65
C HIS A 50 -23.00 -1.31 1.88
N GLY A 51 -21.73 -1.11 2.09
CA GLY A 51 -20.94 -0.16 1.34
C GLY A 51 -19.47 -0.37 1.64
N PHE A 52 -18.70 -0.28 0.60
CA PHE A 52 -17.27 -0.20 0.62
C PHE A 52 -16.85 1.04 -0.19
N PRO A 53 -16.95 2.24 0.40
CA PRO A 53 -17.61 2.69 1.64
C PRO A 53 -19.13 2.97 1.53
N ASN A 54 -19.82 3.28 2.64
CA ASN A 54 -21.06 4.05 2.58
C ASN A 54 -20.75 5.54 2.50
N LYS A 55 -21.57 6.31 1.76
CA LYS A 55 -21.42 7.77 1.63
C LYS A 55 -22.71 8.49 1.95
N LEU A 56 -22.61 9.47 2.87
CA LEU A 56 -23.73 10.32 3.22
C LEU A 56 -23.86 11.44 2.18
N LEU A 57 -25.10 11.77 1.84
CA LEU A 57 -25.48 12.93 1.08
C LEU A 57 -26.30 13.87 1.97
N PRO A 58 -26.48 15.15 1.59
CA PRO A 58 -27.36 16.05 2.32
C PRO A 58 -28.76 15.47 2.54
N ASN A 59 -29.43 15.95 3.59
CA ASN A 59 -30.75 15.49 4.04
C ASN A 59 -30.78 14.02 4.49
N GLY A 60 -29.67 13.50 5.02
CA GLY A 60 -29.58 12.15 5.56
C GLY A 60 -29.68 11.04 4.52
N ASN A 61 -29.54 11.36 3.24
CA ASN A 61 -29.49 10.32 2.20
C ASN A 61 -28.19 9.53 2.28
N LEU A 62 -28.22 8.25 1.92
CA LEU A 62 -27.08 7.36 1.98
C LEU A 62 -26.93 6.60 0.66
N ILE A 63 -25.69 6.48 0.16
CA ILE A 63 -25.36 5.62 -0.98
C ILE A 63 -24.58 4.41 -0.49
N GLY A 64 -24.94 3.24 -1.01
CA GLY A 64 -24.31 1.94 -0.76
C GLY A 64 -24.87 0.89 -1.71
N TYR A 65 -24.77 -0.38 -1.37
CA TYR A 65 -25.35 -1.48 -2.13
C TYR A 65 -26.06 -2.48 -1.23
N SER A 66 -26.95 -3.33 -1.81
CA SER A 66 -27.85 -4.17 -1.04
C SER A 66 -27.56 -5.67 -1.09
N GLY A 67 -26.55 -6.10 -1.80
CA GLY A 67 -26.16 -7.51 -1.88
C GLY A 67 -24.89 -7.74 -2.67
N ASP A 68 -24.29 -8.92 -2.46
CA ASP A 68 -23.03 -9.33 -3.06
C ASP A 68 -23.23 -10.51 -4.02
N ARG A 69 -22.44 -10.53 -5.09
CA ARG A 69 -22.26 -11.71 -5.93
C ARG A 69 -21.57 -12.82 -5.14
N ASN A 70 -21.95 -14.07 -5.43
CA ASN A 70 -21.29 -15.22 -4.84
C ASN A 70 -19.76 -15.14 -5.00
N PRO A 71 -18.97 -15.15 -3.90
CA PRO A 71 -17.52 -14.97 -3.92
C PRO A 71 -16.74 -15.98 -4.78
N LYS A 72 -17.36 -17.12 -5.11
CA LYS A 72 -16.79 -18.11 -6.04
C LYS A 72 -16.56 -17.52 -7.45
N TYR A 73 -17.40 -16.55 -7.88
CA TYR A 73 -17.40 -16.01 -9.23
C TYR A 73 -16.85 -14.61 -9.33
N GLY A 74 -16.89 -13.84 -8.26
CA GLY A 74 -16.37 -12.47 -8.19
C GLY A 74 -16.09 -12.08 -6.75
N MET A 75 -15.05 -11.33 -6.52
CA MET A 75 -14.69 -10.89 -5.17
C MET A 75 -15.23 -9.48 -4.94
N GLN A 76 -16.05 -9.31 -3.90
CA GLN A 76 -16.60 -8.02 -3.49
C GLN A 76 -17.47 -7.32 -4.55
N ASP A 77 -18.05 -8.08 -5.49
CA ASP A 77 -18.96 -7.54 -6.52
C ASP A 77 -20.33 -7.25 -5.93
N GLY A 78 -20.72 -5.99 -5.82
CA GLY A 78 -22.06 -5.59 -5.45
C GLY A 78 -23.07 -5.85 -6.58
N LEU A 79 -24.26 -6.32 -6.22
CA LEU A 79 -25.34 -6.59 -7.18
C LEU A 79 -25.92 -5.30 -7.76
N ASP A 80 -25.98 -4.26 -6.95
CA ASP A 80 -26.55 -2.96 -7.26
C ASP A 80 -25.73 -1.82 -6.67
N LEU A 81 -26.08 -0.59 -7.00
CA LEU A 81 -25.72 0.62 -6.26
C LEU A 81 -27.01 1.36 -5.96
N VAL A 82 -27.25 1.69 -4.69
CA VAL A 82 -28.53 2.19 -4.20
C VAL A 82 -28.33 3.47 -3.41
N GLN A 83 -29.18 4.46 -3.65
CA GLN A 83 -29.36 5.59 -2.76
C GLN A 83 -30.66 5.41 -1.99
N VAL A 84 -30.60 5.54 -0.68
CA VAL A 84 -31.77 5.57 0.20
C VAL A 84 -31.90 6.93 0.89
N ASP A 85 -33.13 7.30 1.25
CA ASP A 85 -33.36 8.44 2.13
C ASP A 85 -33.03 8.08 3.59
N TYR A 86 -33.23 9.05 4.50
CA TYR A 86 -32.99 8.85 5.93
C TYR A 86 -33.80 7.69 6.52
N ASP A 87 -35.01 7.45 6.03
CA ASP A 87 -35.91 6.39 6.51
C ASP A 87 -35.67 5.02 5.83
N GLY A 88 -34.72 4.95 4.88
CA GLY A 88 -34.37 3.72 4.17
C GLY A 88 -35.19 3.46 2.91
N ASN A 89 -35.99 4.43 2.45
CA ASN A 89 -36.70 4.28 1.18
C ASN A 89 -35.73 4.48 0.01
N ILE A 90 -35.83 3.62 -1.01
CA ILE A 90 -34.99 3.72 -2.20
C ILE A 90 -35.37 4.97 -2.99
N VAL A 91 -34.40 5.87 -3.16
CA VAL A 91 -34.50 7.11 -3.96
C VAL A 91 -34.00 6.89 -5.38
N TRP A 92 -32.92 6.12 -5.52
CA TRP A 92 -32.29 5.80 -6.77
C TRP A 92 -31.62 4.43 -6.71
N LYS A 93 -31.62 3.69 -7.82
CA LYS A 93 -30.99 2.38 -7.93
C LYS A 93 -30.40 2.15 -9.30
N PHE A 94 -29.21 1.59 -9.37
CA PHE A 94 -28.57 1.11 -10.57
C PHE A 94 -28.11 -0.34 -10.43
N GLU A 95 -28.39 -1.18 -11.44
CA GLU A 95 -28.01 -2.59 -11.47
C GLU A 95 -27.67 -3.12 -12.89
N LYS A 96 -27.82 -2.29 -13.92
CA LYS A 96 -27.80 -2.75 -15.33
C LYS A 96 -26.45 -2.49 -16.03
N PHE A 97 -25.33 -2.87 -15.38
CA PHE A 97 -24.04 -2.81 -16.03
C PHE A 97 -23.73 -4.07 -16.86
N GLU A 98 -23.84 -5.25 -16.26
CA GLU A 98 -23.55 -6.52 -16.92
C GLU A 98 -24.64 -7.55 -16.62
N PHE A 99 -25.07 -8.32 -17.66
CA PHE A 99 -25.93 -9.47 -17.45
C PHE A 99 -25.08 -10.69 -17.17
N VAL A 100 -25.12 -11.19 -15.95
CA VAL A 100 -24.23 -12.25 -15.44
C VAL A 100 -24.97 -13.57 -15.35
N VAL A 101 -24.30 -14.63 -15.83
CA VAL A 101 -24.77 -16.01 -15.77
C VAL A 101 -23.70 -16.84 -15.05
N ASP A 102 -23.91 -17.07 -13.77
CA ASP A 102 -23.01 -17.89 -12.93
C ASP A 102 -23.62 -19.30 -12.76
N GLU A 103 -22.78 -20.34 -12.76
CA GLU A 103 -23.22 -21.71 -12.64
C GLU A 103 -23.88 -21.98 -11.27
N GLY A 104 -25.16 -22.37 -11.29
CA GLY A 104 -25.92 -22.63 -10.07
C GLY A 104 -26.56 -21.40 -9.44
N GLU A 105 -26.43 -20.23 -10.06
CA GLU A 105 -27.11 -18.99 -9.64
C GLU A 105 -28.16 -18.57 -10.66
N GLU A 106 -29.15 -17.79 -10.26
CA GLU A 106 -30.11 -17.23 -11.17
C GLU A 106 -29.48 -16.10 -12.02
N PRO A 107 -29.59 -16.17 -13.38
CA PRO A 107 -29.07 -15.13 -14.25
C PRO A 107 -29.71 -13.77 -13.96
N ARG A 108 -28.89 -12.73 -13.84
CA ARG A 108 -29.38 -11.39 -13.51
C ARG A 108 -28.48 -10.27 -14.04
N TRP A 109 -29.04 -9.07 -14.12
CA TRP A 109 -28.26 -7.86 -14.23
C TRP A 109 -27.57 -7.54 -12.91
N MET A 110 -26.32 -7.05 -12.98
CA MET A 110 -25.54 -6.61 -11.83
C MET A 110 -24.81 -5.31 -12.14
N ALA A 111 -24.72 -4.43 -11.16
CA ALA A 111 -23.85 -3.24 -11.22
C ALA A 111 -22.36 -3.63 -11.14
N ARG A 112 -22.06 -4.75 -10.51
CA ARG A 112 -20.71 -5.25 -10.20
C ARG A 112 -19.84 -4.21 -9.51
N THR A 113 -20.47 -3.28 -8.78
CA THR A 113 -19.79 -2.21 -8.04
C THR A 113 -18.91 -2.79 -6.94
N HIS A 114 -17.76 -2.19 -6.74
CA HIS A 114 -16.91 -2.47 -5.59
C HIS A 114 -16.18 -1.20 -5.14
N HIS A 115 -15.72 -1.17 -3.92
CA HIS A 115 -14.79 -0.23 -3.30
C HIS A 115 -15.10 1.26 -3.42
N ASP A 116 -15.59 1.82 -4.55
CA ASP A 116 -15.85 3.26 -4.63
C ASP A 116 -16.89 3.69 -5.68
N TYR A 117 -17.52 4.82 -5.43
CA TYR A 117 -18.46 5.49 -6.32
C TYR A 117 -18.59 6.97 -5.96
N GLN A 118 -18.81 7.86 -6.93
CA GLN A 118 -18.90 9.31 -6.71
C GLN A 118 -20.15 9.88 -7.35
N ARG A 119 -20.95 10.62 -6.56
CA ARG A 119 -22.09 11.38 -7.05
C ARG A 119 -21.61 12.76 -7.53
N GLU A 120 -22.10 13.24 -8.68
CA GLU A 120 -21.84 14.56 -9.23
C GLU A 120 -22.06 15.67 -8.19
N GLY A 121 -21.29 16.77 -8.29
CA GLY A 121 -21.33 17.93 -7.39
C GLY A 121 -20.31 17.89 -6.25
N ASN A 122 -19.73 16.73 -5.97
CA ASN A 122 -18.63 16.58 -5.01
C ASN A 122 -17.60 15.56 -5.56
N PRO A 123 -16.32 15.89 -5.65
CA PRO A 123 -15.32 15.02 -6.28
C PRO A 123 -14.93 13.81 -5.44
N VAL A 124 -15.02 13.84 -4.11
CA VAL A 124 -14.38 12.86 -3.21
C VAL A 124 -15.34 12.07 -2.29
N GLY A 125 -16.64 12.37 -2.29
CA GLY A 125 -17.63 11.63 -1.52
C GLY A 125 -17.65 11.89 0.00
N TYR A 126 -16.78 12.72 0.54
CA TYR A 126 -16.88 13.27 1.89
C TYR A 126 -17.15 14.77 1.87
N TYR A 127 -17.46 15.36 3.01
CA TYR A 127 -17.83 16.77 3.08
C TYR A 127 -16.70 17.71 2.61
N VAL A 128 -17.05 18.59 1.69
CA VAL A 128 -16.19 19.68 1.20
C VAL A 128 -16.98 21.00 1.26
N PRO A 129 -16.48 22.05 1.93
CA PRO A 129 -17.17 23.33 1.97
C PRO A 129 -17.50 23.87 0.59
N GLY A 130 -18.79 24.18 0.33
CA GLY A 130 -19.25 24.73 -0.93
C GLY A 130 -19.38 23.74 -2.10
N GLN A 131 -19.08 22.46 -1.91
CA GLN A 131 -19.24 21.40 -2.92
C GLN A 131 -20.26 20.37 -2.41
N ILE A 132 -21.47 20.45 -2.96
CA ILE A 132 -22.61 19.66 -2.47
C ILE A 132 -22.94 18.60 -3.53
N PRO A 133 -22.93 17.30 -3.18
CA PRO A 133 -23.32 16.25 -4.12
C PRO A 133 -24.80 16.35 -4.45
N GLU A 134 -25.14 16.04 -5.69
CA GLU A 134 -26.51 16.00 -6.15
C GLU A 134 -27.30 14.87 -5.47
N VAL A 135 -28.47 15.22 -4.95
CA VAL A 135 -29.30 14.27 -4.18
C VAL A 135 -30.41 13.61 -5.02
N ASN A 136 -31.04 14.42 -5.91
CA ASN A 136 -32.22 13.98 -6.67
C ASN A 136 -31.99 13.93 -8.18
N LYS A 137 -30.73 14.00 -8.61
CA LYS A 137 -30.30 13.99 -10.02
C LYS A 137 -28.78 13.81 -10.07
N GLY A 138 -28.20 14.00 -11.25
CA GLY A 138 -26.76 14.00 -11.45
C GLY A 138 -26.19 12.64 -11.79
N ASN A 139 -25.01 12.68 -12.38
CA ASN A 139 -24.28 11.49 -12.78
C ASN A 139 -23.64 10.80 -11.58
N THR A 140 -23.36 9.51 -11.74
CA THR A 140 -22.62 8.74 -10.76
C THR A 140 -21.48 8.00 -11.45
N LEU A 141 -20.24 8.29 -11.01
CA LEU A 141 -19.06 7.52 -11.38
C LEU A 141 -18.98 6.30 -10.49
N ILE A 142 -18.77 5.12 -11.07
CA ILE A 142 -18.80 3.83 -10.35
C ILE A 142 -17.56 3.03 -10.72
N LEU A 143 -16.89 2.51 -9.68
CA LEU A 143 -15.85 1.49 -9.82
C LEU A 143 -16.49 0.11 -9.79
N ALA A 144 -16.18 -0.72 -10.77
CA ALA A 144 -16.78 -2.04 -10.95
C ALA A 144 -15.78 -3.07 -11.47
N HIS A 145 -16.15 -4.33 -11.39
CA HIS A 145 -15.42 -5.42 -12.00
C HIS A 145 -16.00 -5.88 -13.33
N LYS A 146 -15.12 -6.38 -14.19
CA LYS A 146 -15.47 -7.13 -15.38
C LYS A 146 -14.63 -8.39 -15.48
N THR A 147 -15.26 -9.52 -15.78
CA THR A 147 -14.53 -10.78 -15.93
C THR A 147 -14.17 -10.99 -17.39
N LEU A 148 -12.88 -11.14 -17.71
CA LEU A 148 -12.40 -11.28 -19.09
C LEU A 148 -11.10 -12.08 -19.19
N TYR A 149 -10.66 -12.33 -20.43
CA TYR A 149 -9.34 -12.86 -20.77
C TYR A 149 -8.59 -11.83 -21.61
N ASN A 150 -7.33 -11.59 -21.29
CA ASN A 150 -6.43 -10.75 -22.08
C ASN A 150 -5.02 -11.39 -22.04
N GLU A 151 -4.67 -12.12 -23.10
CA GLU A 151 -3.40 -12.83 -23.21
C GLU A 151 -2.15 -11.94 -23.12
N LYS A 152 -2.28 -10.64 -23.33
CA LYS A 152 -1.20 -9.68 -23.13
C LYS A 152 -0.85 -9.53 -21.63
N ILE A 153 -1.83 -9.71 -20.75
CA ILE A 153 -1.67 -9.60 -19.30
C ILE A 153 -1.42 -10.98 -18.70
N SER A 154 -2.26 -11.98 -19.03
CA SER A 154 -2.14 -13.36 -18.56
C SER A 154 -2.96 -14.31 -19.44
N ASP A 155 -2.57 -15.58 -19.51
CA ASP A 155 -3.37 -16.67 -20.09
C ASP A 155 -4.52 -17.11 -19.17
N LYS A 156 -4.59 -16.51 -17.96
CA LYS A 156 -5.62 -16.79 -16.95
C LYS A 156 -6.76 -15.79 -17.03
N LYS A 157 -7.89 -16.21 -16.44
CA LYS A 157 -9.06 -15.37 -16.29
C LYS A 157 -8.75 -14.19 -15.37
N LEU A 158 -9.10 -12.97 -15.82
CA LEU A 158 -8.91 -11.74 -15.08
C LEU A 158 -10.24 -11.26 -14.49
N LEU A 159 -10.16 -10.72 -13.28
CA LEU A 159 -11.15 -9.82 -12.71
C LEU A 159 -10.60 -8.42 -12.91
N ASP A 160 -11.08 -7.73 -13.94
CA ASP A 160 -10.55 -6.45 -14.38
C ASP A 160 -11.32 -5.29 -13.75
N ASP A 161 -10.61 -4.26 -13.32
CA ASP A 161 -11.23 -3.04 -12.83
C ASP A 161 -11.74 -2.17 -13.95
N VAL A 162 -12.95 -1.65 -13.80
CA VAL A 162 -13.64 -0.81 -14.78
C VAL A 162 -14.23 0.41 -14.09
N PHE A 163 -14.03 1.58 -14.66
CA PHE A 163 -14.78 2.78 -14.29
C PHE A 163 -15.87 3.03 -15.30
N TYR A 164 -17.09 3.32 -14.84
CA TYR A 164 -18.14 3.79 -15.72
C TYR A 164 -18.96 4.88 -15.03
N GLU A 165 -19.49 5.78 -15.83
CA GLU A 165 -20.35 6.86 -15.39
C GLU A 165 -21.77 6.61 -15.92
N VAL A 166 -22.76 6.75 -15.03
CA VAL A 166 -24.17 6.62 -15.39
C VAL A 166 -24.90 7.92 -15.07
N ASP A 167 -25.90 8.25 -15.90
CA ASP A 167 -26.84 9.31 -15.59
C ASP A 167 -27.88 8.87 -14.55
N TRP A 168 -28.77 9.78 -14.17
CA TRP A 168 -29.82 9.49 -13.22
C TRP A 168 -30.82 8.41 -13.69
N GLU A 169 -31.03 8.30 -14.99
CA GLU A 169 -31.90 7.33 -15.67
C GLU A 169 -31.24 5.95 -15.79
N GLY A 170 -29.94 5.84 -15.48
CA GLY A 170 -29.18 4.58 -15.55
C GLY A 170 -28.55 4.30 -16.93
N ASN A 171 -28.42 5.32 -17.82
CA ASN A 171 -27.69 5.16 -19.05
C ASN A 171 -26.18 5.32 -18.80
N ILE A 172 -25.36 4.41 -19.34
CA ILE A 172 -23.91 4.50 -19.27
C ILE A 172 -23.43 5.58 -20.25
N LEU A 173 -22.82 6.63 -19.73
CA LEU A 173 -22.33 7.78 -20.50
C LEU A 173 -20.87 7.65 -20.90
N TRP A 174 -20.06 6.98 -20.08
CA TRP A 174 -18.62 6.83 -20.24
C TRP A 174 -18.14 5.56 -19.56
N GLN A 175 -17.08 4.95 -20.11
CA GLN A 175 -16.44 3.76 -19.55
C GLN A 175 -14.94 3.76 -19.83
N TRP A 176 -14.17 3.23 -18.89
CA TRP A 176 -12.73 2.97 -18.99
C TRP A 176 -12.43 1.58 -18.42
N ASN A 177 -11.62 0.78 -19.10
CA ASN A 177 -11.27 -0.59 -18.71
C ASN A 177 -9.76 -0.68 -18.46
N ALA A 178 -9.35 -1.10 -17.28
CA ALA A 178 -7.94 -1.11 -16.88
C ALA A 178 -7.07 -2.00 -17.77
N ASN A 179 -7.59 -3.14 -18.23
CA ASN A 179 -6.85 -4.08 -19.08
C ASN A 179 -6.41 -3.50 -20.44
N GLU A 180 -7.07 -2.46 -20.93
CA GLU A 180 -6.73 -1.79 -22.19
C GLU A 180 -5.50 -0.88 -22.05
N HIS A 181 -5.11 -0.56 -20.81
CA HIS A 181 -4.04 0.38 -20.46
C HIS A 181 -2.80 -0.27 -19.82
N PHE A 182 -2.66 -1.60 -19.97
CA PHE A 182 -1.56 -2.36 -19.35
C PHE A 182 -0.16 -1.80 -19.64
N ASP A 183 0.10 -1.36 -20.87
CA ASP A 183 1.40 -0.76 -21.21
C ASP A 183 1.59 0.63 -20.60
N GLU A 184 0.50 1.43 -20.51
CA GLU A 184 0.55 2.78 -19.97
C GLU A 184 0.81 2.78 -18.44
N ILE A 185 0.36 1.73 -17.74
CA ILE A 185 0.63 1.54 -16.32
C ILE A 185 2.15 1.46 -16.09
N GLY A 186 2.91 0.83 -17.00
CA GLY A 186 4.36 0.90 -16.99
C GLY A 186 5.03 -0.04 -16.00
N PHE A 187 4.53 -1.26 -15.90
CA PHE A 187 5.18 -2.34 -15.14
C PHE A 187 6.59 -2.64 -15.67
N SER A 188 7.52 -2.96 -14.77
CA SER A 188 8.80 -3.55 -15.16
C SER A 188 8.61 -4.90 -15.85
N GLU A 189 9.58 -5.33 -16.65
CA GLU A 189 9.50 -6.62 -17.34
C GLU A 189 9.37 -7.81 -16.37
N ASP A 190 9.96 -7.72 -15.19
CA ASP A 190 9.84 -8.76 -14.16
C ASP A 190 8.45 -8.75 -13.53
N ALA A 191 7.86 -7.57 -13.30
CA ALA A 191 6.47 -7.46 -12.86
C ALA A 191 5.49 -8.03 -13.90
N LYS A 192 5.68 -7.73 -15.19
CA LYS A 192 4.87 -8.30 -16.28
C LYS A 192 4.92 -9.81 -16.32
N LYS A 193 6.12 -10.42 -16.16
CA LYS A 193 6.27 -11.88 -16.09
C LYS A 193 5.54 -12.48 -14.89
N THR A 194 5.62 -11.83 -13.75
CA THR A 194 4.93 -12.27 -12.53
C THR A 194 3.42 -12.18 -12.69
N ILE A 195 2.88 -11.08 -13.23
CA ILE A 195 1.45 -10.91 -13.53
C ILE A 195 0.98 -11.97 -14.53
N TYR A 196 1.76 -12.22 -15.58
CA TYR A 196 1.40 -13.24 -16.58
C TYR A 196 1.30 -14.63 -15.96
N ALA A 197 2.27 -15.00 -15.12
CA ALA A 197 2.29 -16.27 -14.42
C ALA A 197 1.21 -16.39 -13.35
N ASN A 198 0.94 -15.30 -12.64
CA ASN A 198 -0.08 -15.23 -11.58
C ASN A 198 -0.65 -13.82 -11.43
N PRO A 199 -1.80 -13.49 -12.06
CA PRO A 199 -2.46 -12.20 -11.91
C PRO A 199 -3.25 -12.10 -10.59
N ASN A 200 -2.59 -12.34 -9.45
CA ASN A 200 -3.17 -12.37 -8.11
C ASN A 200 -4.31 -13.40 -7.94
N MET A 201 -4.04 -14.63 -8.39
CA MET A 201 -4.93 -15.77 -8.12
C MET A 201 -4.80 -16.17 -6.65
N ARG A 202 -5.82 -15.91 -5.84
CA ARG A 202 -5.75 -16.07 -4.38
C ARG A 202 -5.92 -17.50 -3.90
N ASN A 203 -6.56 -18.37 -4.70
CA ASN A 203 -6.85 -19.74 -4.33
C ASN A 203 -6.06 -20.72 -5.17
N ALA A 204 -5.70 -21.87 -4.59
CA ALA A 204 -5.08 -22.99 -5.31
C ALA A 204 -5.94 -23.47 -6.49
N ASP A 205 -7.24 -23.24 -6.45
CA ASP A 205 -8.23 -23.61 -7.48
C ASP A 205 -8.31 -22.60 -8.64
N GLY A 206 -7.37 -21.65 -8.72
CA GLY A 206 -7.34 -20.66 -9.76
C GLY A 206 -8.34 -19.53 -9.59
N GLY A 207 -8.36 -18.88 -8.45
CA GLY A 207 -9.26 -17.75 -8.14
C GLY A 207 -9.40 -16.69 -9.24
N VAL A 208 -10.09 -15.60 -8.97
CA VAL A 208 -10.62 -14.72 -10.02
C VAL A 208 -9.63 -13.73 -10.67
N GLY A 209 -8.34 -13.79 -10.38
CA GLY A 209 -7.33 -12.96 -11.06
C GLY A 209 -7.52 -11.45 -10.89
N ASP A 210 -7.66 -11.01 -9.68
CA ASP A 210 -7.85 -9.62 -9.27
C ASP A 210 -6.49 -8.88 -9.27
N TRP A 211 -6.03 -8.55 -10.45
CA TRP A 211 -4.64 -8.20 -10.72
C TRP A 211 -4.24 -6.77 -10.34
N LEU A 212 -5.16 -5.81 -10.33
CA LEU A 212 -4.90 -4.45 -9.86
C LEU A 212 -5.48 -4.18 -8.49
N HIS A 213 -6.68 -4.68 -8.23
CA HIS A 213 -7.44 -4.39 -7.03
C HIS A 213 -7.50 -2.89 -6.76
N ILE A 214 -8.06 -2.15 -7.70
CA ILE A 214 -8.32 -0.72 -7.52
C ILE A 214 -9.35 -0.56 -6.40
N ASN A 215 -9.03 0.23 -5.38
CA ASN A 215 -9.90 0.33 -4.21
C ASN A 215 -10.42 1.74 -3.93
N CYS A 216 -9.99 2.72 -4.69
CA CYS A 216 -10.61 4.04 -4.68
C CYS A 216 -10.50 4.71 -6.05
N MET A 217 -11.43 5.60 -6.30
CA MET A 217 -11.39 6.53 -7.43
C MET A 217 -12.15 7.81 -7.08
N SER A 218 -11.71 8.94 -7.62
CA SER A 218 -12.41 10.21 -7.45
C SER A 218 -12.14 11.14 -8.63
N TYR A 219 -13.05 12.09 -8.87
CA TYR A 219 -12.72 13.22 -9.73
C TYR A 219 -11.66 14.09 -9.06
N LEU A 220 -10.88 14.80 -9.85
CA LEU A 220 -9.94 15.79 -9.31
C LEU A 220 -10.67 17.03 -8.77
N GLY A 221 -11.79 17.39 -9.41
CA GLY A 221 -12.51 18.62 -9.09
C GLY A 221 -11.70 19.89 -9.39
N ALA A 222 -12.29 21.04 -9.12
CA ALA A 222 -11.61 22.32 -9.26
C ALA A 222 -10.33 22.35 -8.42
N ASN A 223 -9.21 22.76 -9.02
CA ASN A 223 -7.90 22.74 -8.36
C ASN A 223 -6.90 23.75 -8.96
N LYS A 224 -5.97 24.20 -8.13
CA LYS A 224 -4.93 25.18 -8.49
C LYS A 224 -4.01 24.76 -9.63
N HIS A 225 -3.81 23.47 -9.87
CA HIS A 225 -2.89 23.00 -10.90
C HIS A 225 -3.48 23.21 -12.30
N TYR A 226 -4.76 22.87 -12.46
CA TYR A 226 -5.51 23.15 -13.69
C TYR A 226 -5.64 24.65 -13.94
N ASP A 227 -5.93 25.43 -12.90
CA ASP A 227 -6.00 26.89 -12.98
C ASP A 227 -4.68 27.52 -13.45
N ASN A 228 -3.56 26.86 -13.15
CA ASN A 228 -2.21 27.23 -13.61
C ASN A 228 -1.85 26.66 -14.99
N GLY A 229 -2.79 25.99 -15.69
CA GLY A 229 -2.62 25.50 -17.06
C GLY A 229 -2.09 24.07 -17.17
N ASP A 230 -2.07 23.27 -16.09
CA ASP A 230 -1.67 21.86 -16.17
C ASP A 230 -2.88 20.97 -16.49
N GLU A 231 -3.01 20.59 -17.74
CA GLU A 231 -4.11 19.75 -18.26
C GLU A 231 -4.16 18.34 -17.64
N ARG A 232 -3.09 17.85 -17.02
CA ARG A 232 -3.09 16.58 -16.29
C ARG A 232 -4.08 16.62 -15.13
N PHE A 233 -4.31 17.80 -14.56
CA PHE A 233 -5.19 18.06 -13.43
C PHE A 233 -6.55 18.64 -13.82
N ASN A 234 -7.00 18.42 -15.05
CA ASN A 234 -8.35 18.79 -15.45
C ASN A 234 -9.38 18.28 -14.44
N PRO A 235 -10.34 19.11 -13.98
CA PRO A 235 -11.32 18.75 -12.94
C PRO A 235 -12.13 17.48 -13.20
N GLU A 236 -12.35 17.14 -14.46
CA GLU A 236 -13.08 15.92 -14.87
C GLU A 236 -12.18 14.67 -14.90
N ASN A 237 -10.86 14.81 -14.80
CA ASN A 237 -9.95 13.69 -14.74
C ASN A 237 -10.15 12.91 -13.45
N ILE A 238 -9.78 11.64 -13.48
CA ILE A 238 -10.04 10.70 -12.39
C ILE A 238 -8.70 10.23 -11.82
N ILE A 239 -8.53 10.38 -10.50
CA ILE A 239 -7.44 9.79 -9.74
C ILE A 239 -7.90 8.46 -9.13
N PHE A 240 -7.00 7.49 -9.09
CA PHE A 240 -7.25 6.17 -8.49
C PHE A 240 -5.95 5.56 -7.96
N ASP A 241 -6.07 4.57 -7.10
CA ASP A 241 -4.95 3.75 -6.63
C ASP A 241 -5.14 2.27 -6.91
N SER A 242 -4.06 1.53 -6.92
CA SER A 242 -4.05 0.08 -7.07
C SER A 242 -3.29 -0.56 -5.91
N ARG A 243 -4.03 -1.33 -5.11
CA ARG A 243 -3.48 -2.01 -3.94
C ARG A 243 -2.49 -3.11 -4.30
N GLU A 244 -2.84 -3.97 -5.25
CA GLU A 244 -2.00 -5.12 -5.59
C GLU A 244 -0.80 -4.72 -6.45
N ALA A 245 -0.88 -3.61 -7.18
CA ALA A 245 0.20 -3.16 -8.06
C ALA A 245 1.02 -1.97 -7.50
N ASN A 246 0.68 -1.44 -6.32
CA ASN A 246 1.42 -0.39 -5.63
C ASN A 246 1.61 0.88 -6.46
N PHE A 247 0.55 1.46 -7.00
CA PHE A 247 0.64 2.72 -7.73
C PHE A 247 -0.59 3.62 -7.54
N ILE A 248 -0.41 4.89 -7.82
CA ILE A 248 -1.47 5.91 -7.92
C ILE A 248 -1.38 6.52 -9.31
N ALA A 249 -2.52 6.73 -9.97
CA ALA A 249 -2.53 7.33 -11.29
C ALA A 249 -3.71 8.28 -11.51
N ILE A 250 -3.55 9.18 -12.49
CA ILE A 250 -4.61 10.05 -13.00
C ILE A 250 -4.84 9.70 -14.45
N ILE A 251 -6.09 9.45 -14.81
CA ILE A 251 -6.53 9.28 -16.20
C ILE A 251 -7.23 10.54 -16.70
N SER A 252 -6.96 10.88 -17.94
CA SER A 252 -7.73 11.90 -18.65
C SER A 252 -9.07 11.31 -19.06
N LYS A 253 -10.18 11.80 -18.51
CA LYS A 253 -11.52 11.35 -18.90
C LYS A 253 -11.78 11.55 -20.39
N LYS A 254 -11.22 12.61 -20.97
CA LYS A 254 -11.38 12.95 -22.40
C LYS A 254 -10.69 11.96 -23.33
N THR A 255 -9.49 11.46 -22.96
CA THR A 255 -8.67 10.61 -23.86
C THR A 255 -8.59 9.16 -23.40
N GLY A 256 -9.00 8.85 -22.18
CA GLY A 256 -8.81 7.55 -21.52
C GLY A 256 -7.38 7.27 -21.08
N LYS A 257 -6.40 8.12 -21.41
CA LYS A 257 -4.97 7.85 -21.15
C LYS A 257 -4.55 8.21 -19.72
N ILE A 258 -3.59 7.45 -19.20
CA ILE A 258 -2.89 7.80 -17.96
C ILE A 258 -2.01 9.03 -18.25
N VAL A 259 -2.26 10.13 -17.54
CA VAL A 259 -1.56 11.42 -17.75
C VAL A 259 -0.62 11.78 -16.61
N TRP A 260 -0.70 11.10 -15.47
CA TRP A 260 0.16 11.25 -14.32
C TRP A 260 0.15 9.96 -13.48
N LYS A 261 1.27 9.60 -12.85
CA LYS A 261 1.34 8.44 -11.95
C LYS A 261 2.55 8.48 -11.01
N ILE A 262 2.45 7.72 -9.90
CA ILE A 262 3.53 7.31 -9.00
C ILE A 262 3.51 5.77 -8.93
N GLY A 263 4.63 5.10 -9.23
CA GLY A 263 4.68 3.64 -9.41
C GLY A 263 4.11 3.20 -10.76
N PRO A 264 3.89 1.88 -10.98
CA PRO A 264 4.33 0.75 -10.17
C PRO A 264 5.83 0.40 -10.30
N ASN A 265 6.55 1.04 -11.22
CA ASN A 265 7.99 0.85 -11.40
C ASN A 265 8.76 1.77 -10.45
N TRP A 266 9.00 1.35 -9.23
CA TRP A 266 9.66 2.11 -8.18
C TRP A 266 11.18 2.29 -8.37
N ASN A 267 11.73 1.82 -9.50
CA ASN A 267 13.11 2.11 -9.88
C ASN A 267 13.25 3.40 -10.71
N ASP A 268 12.13 4.01 -11.11
CA ASP A 268 12.15 5.27 -11.84
C ASP A 268 12.77 6.37 -10.98
N GLU A 269 13.75 7.11 -11.55
CA GLU A 269 14.51 8.14 -10.83
C GLU A 269 13.62 9.24 -10.26
N ASP A 270 12.54 9.58 -10.99
CA ASP A 270 11.62 10.67 -10.63
C ASP A 270 10.84 10.41 -9.33
N ILE A 271 10.71 9.14 -8.91
CA ILE A 271 9.91 8.75 -7.74
C ILE A 271 10.71 8.08 -6.61
N LYS A 272 11.99 7.83 -6.80
CA LYS A 272 12.83 7.14 -5.79
C LYS A 272 12.83 7.82 -4.42
N HIS A 273 12.65 9.13 -4.38
CA HIS A 273 12.69 9.91 -3.13
C HIS A 273 11.40 9.81 -2.30
N ILE A 274 10.29 9.33 -2.86
CA ILE A 274 9.02 9.17 -2.11
C ILE A 274 9.05 7.94 -1.22
N ASP A 275 9.95 6.98 -1.51
CA ASP A 275 9.90 5.62 -0.98
C ASP A 275 8.64 4.84 -1.43
N PHE A 276 8.66 3.52 -1.34
CA PHE A 276 7.56 2.68 -1.80
C PHE A 276 6.25 2.99 -1.08
N ILE A 277 5.20 3.30 -1.84
CA ILE A 277 3.82 3.23 -1.37
C ILE A 277 3.37 1.79 -1.57
N ILE A 278 2.92 1.12 -0.51
CA ILE A 278 2.62 -0.31 -0.53
C ILE A 278 1.18 -0.54 -0.13
N GLY A 279 0.42 -1.17 -1.02
CA GLY A 279 -0.98 -1.48 -0.79
C GLY A 279 -1.85 -0.25 -0.51
N PRO A 280 -1.74 0.86 -1.30
CA PRO A 280 -2.41 2.12 -1.00
C PRO A 280 -3.92 1.98 -0.94
N HIS A 281 -4.55 2.84 -0.14
CA HIS A 281 -6.00 3.03 -0.10
C HIS A 281 -6.34 4.52 -0.07
N HIS A 282 -7.49 4.85 -0.65
CA HIS A 282 -8.12 6.16 -0.60
C HIS A 282 -7.23 7.30 -1.09
N ALA A 283 -6.45 7.08 -2.16
CA ALA A 283 -5.69 8.15 -2.80
C ALA A 283 -6.64 9.10 -3.55
N HIS A 284 -6.60 10.39 -3.20
CA HIS A 284 -7.40 11.42 -3.84
C HIS A 284 -6.71 12.78 -3.79
N LEU A 285 -7.09 13.67 -4.68
CA LEU A 285 -6.67 15.07 -4.60
C LEU A 285 -7.49 15.78 -3.52
N ILE A 286 -6.84 16.42 -2.55
CA ILE A 286 -7.54 17.23 -1.54
C ILE A 286 -8.30 18.34 -2.27
N PRO A 287 -9.65 18.39 -2.14
CA PRO A 287 -10.47 19.34 -2.89
C PRO A 287 -10.22 20.80 -2.54
N GLN A 288 -10.50 21.67 -3.48
CA GLN A 288 -10.55 23.12 -3.25
C GLN A 288 -11.57 23.44 -2.14
N GLY A 289 -11.17 24.29 -1.22
CA GLY A 289 -11.96 24.65 -0.01
C GLY A 289 -11.47 23.96 1.27
N LEU A 290 -10.57 22.99 1.16
CA LEU A 290 -9.94 22.33 2.30
C LEU A 290 -8.45 22.70 2.41
N PRO A 291 -7.89 22.72 3.63
CA PRO A 291 -6.44 22.90 3.84
C PRO A 291 -5.63 21.81 3.13
N GLY A 292 -4.59 22.21 2.42
CA GLY A 292 -3.78 21.29 1.58
C GLY A 292 -4.34 21.07 0.17
N ALA A 293 -5.36 21.83 -0.25
CA ALA A 293 -6.01 21.71 -1.56
C ALA A 293 -5.01 21.62 -2.72
N GLY A 294 -5.20 20.61 -3.57
CA GLY A 294 -4.35 20.29 -4.72
C GLY A 294 -3.18 19.37 -4.39
N ASN A 295 -2.96 18.96 -3.14
CA ASN A 295 -2.05 17.86 -2.82
C ASN A 295 -2.82 16.53 -2.83
N ILE A 296 -2.12 15.42 -3.04
CA ILE A 296 -2.68 14.07 -2.94
C ILE A 296 -2.62 13.64 -1.48
N LEU A 297 -3.74 13.17 -0.95
CA LEU A 297 -3.82 12.49 0.35
C LEU A 297 -4.01 11.00 0.12
N VAL A 298 -3.23 10.16 0.79
CA VAL A 298 -3.29 8.69 0.64
C VAL A 298 -2.98 7.99 1.96
N PHE A 299 -3.68 6.89 2.23
CA PHE A 299 -3.31 5.94 3.25
C PHE A 299 -2.38 4.89 2.64
N ASP A 300 -1.10 4.95 2.98
CA ASP A 300 -0.07 4.01 2.57
C ASP A 300 0.03 2.89 3.61
N ASN A 301 -0.64 1.77 3.33
CA ASN A 301 -0.85 0.70 4.29
C ASN A 301 0.45 0.05 4.77
N GLY A 302 1.50 0.00 3.94
CA GLY A 302 2.57 -0.93 4.20
C GLY A 302 2.11 -2.35 3.87
N GLY A 303 2.05 -3.24 4.87
CA GLY A 303 1.56 -4.59 4.63
C GLY A 303 2.33 -5.28 3.50
N TRP A 304 1.62 -5.70 2.47
CA TRP A 304 2.20 -6.35 1.30
C TRP A 304 1.49 -5.92 0.01
N GLY A 305 2.24 -5.84 -1.07
CA GLY A 305 1.72 -5.53 -2.41
C GLY A 305 2.83 -5.60 -3.46
N GLY A 306 2.47 -5.35 -4.72
CA GLY A 306 3.41 -5.27 -5.84
C GLY A 306 3.80 -6.59 -6.48
N TYR A 307 4.21 -6.43 -7.73
CA TYR A 307 4.71 -7.50 -8.58
C TYR A 307 6.17 -7.26 -8.93
N GLY A 308 6.99 -8.30 -8.99
CA GLY A 308 8.39 -8.14 -9.33
C GLY A 308 9.18 -9.45 -9.28
N LEU A 309 10.49 -9.35 -9.17
CA LEU A 309 11.35 -10.53 -9.01
C LEU A 309 11.01 -11.28 -7.71
N PRO A 310 11.05 -12.62 -7.73
CA PRO A 310 11.01 -13.43 -6.53
C PRO A 310 12.07 -12.98 -5.52
N ASN A 311 11.71 -13.00 -4.24
CA ASN A 311 12.60 -12.66 -3.13
C ASN A 311 12.33 -13.60 -1.93
N PRO A 312 13.11 -13.54 -0.83
CA PRO A 312 12.90 -14.42 0.32
C PRO A 312 11.51 -14.31 0.97
N SER A 313 10.86 -13.14 0.88
CA SER A 313 9.51 -12.92 1.40
C SER A 313 8.41 -13.31 0.41
N SER A 314 8.75 -13.39 -0.89
CA SER A 314 7.83 -13.73 -1.98
C SER A 314 8.53 -14.60 -3.01
N LYS A 315 8.30 -15.91 -2.95
CA LYS A 315 8.98 -16.89 -3.80
C LYS A 315 8.54 -16.88 -5.27
N ASP A 316 7.38 -16.31 -5.53
CA ASP A 316 6.77 -16.21 -6.85
C ASP A 316 6.77 -14.78 -7.42
N GLY A 317 7.27 -13.80 -6.65
CA GLY A 317 7.30 -12.40 -7.03
C GLY A 317 5.97 -11.66 -6.83
N LEU A 318 4.92 -12.35 -6.35
CA LEU A 318 3.65 -11.76 -6.00
C LEU A 318 3.71 -11.18 -4.59
N LYS A 319 3.22 -9.93 -4.41
CA LYS A 319 3.31 -9.23 -3.11
C LYS A 319 4.75 -9.09 -2.62
N ASN A 320 5.63 -8.69 -3.52
CA ASN A 320 7.07 -8.69 -3.31
C ASN A 320 7.60 -7.50 -2.51
N ALA A 321 6.76 -6.53 -2.19
CA ALA A 321 7.04 -5.41 -1.29
C ALA A 321 6.31 -5.59 0.04
N LEU A 322 7.01 -5.31 1.16
CA LEU A 322 6.51 -5.49 2.52
C LEU A 322 7.07 -4.40 3.43
N ARG A 323 6.19 -3.79 4.23
CA ARG A 323 6.54 -2.91 5.34
C ARG A 323 5.62 -3.21 6.53
N ASP A 324 6.12 -3.15 7.75
CA ASP A 324 5.43 -3.54 8.99
C ASP A 324 4.80 -2.34 9.74
N TYR A 325 4.57 -1.23 9.04
CA TYR A 325 3.87 -0.05 9.54
C TYR A 325 3.15 0.69 8.42
N SER A 326 2.17 1.50 8.78
CA SER A 326 1.42 2.35 7.85
C SER A 326 1.88 3.81 7.91
N ARG A 327 1.56 4.55 6.85
CA ARG A 327 1.73 6.00 6.77
C ARG A 327 0.46 6.63 6.20
N VAL A 328 0.13 7.84 6.64
CA VAL A 328 -0.76 8.72 5.90
C VAL A 328 0.10 9.81 5.29
N LEU A 329 0.04 9.97 3.98
CA LEU A 329 0.89 10.90 3.25
C LEU A 329 0.06 11.99 2.57
N GLU A 330 0.51 13.23 2.70
CA GLU A 330 0.11 14.35 1.85
C GLU A 330 1.27 14.67 0.91
N ILE A 331 1.06 14.51 -0.40
CA ILE A 331 2.09 14.60 -1.43
C ILE A 331 1.76 15.74 -2.38
N ASN A 332 2.72 16.63 -2.65
CA ASN A 332 2.60 17.59 -3.73
C ASN A 332 2.73 16.85 -5.08
N PRO A 333 1.70 16.81 -5.94
CA PRO A 333 1.73 16.01 -7.16
C PRO A 333 2.66 16.55 -8.26
N ILE A 334 3.17 17.78 -8.11
CA ILE A 334 4.10 18.40 -9.09
C ILE A 334 5.55 18.16 -8.69
N THR A 335 5.89 18.39 -7.41
CA THR A 335 7.27 18.25 -6.90
C THR A 335 7.55 16.85 -6.36
N LEU A 336 6.49 16.07 -6.12
CA LEU A 336 6.51 14.76 -5.47
C LEU A 336 7.07 14.78 -4.03
N GLU A 337 7.13 15.97 -3.40
CA GLU A 337 7.53 16.11 -2.02
C GLU A 337 6.40 15.70 -1.07
N ILE A 338 6.77 15.01 0.02
CA ILE A 338 5.86 14.74 1.14
C ILE A 338 5.73 16.05 1.95
N VAL A 339 4.53 16.64 1.88
CA VAL A 339 4.23 17.92 2.56
C VAL A 339 3.89 17.69 4.03
N TRP A 340 3.19 16.60 4.31
CA TRP A 340 2.82 16.17 5.65
C TRP A 340 2.69 14.64 5.67
N GLU A 341 3.01 14.04 6.81
CA GLU A 341 2.82 12.61 7.03
C GLU A 341 2.39 12.31 8.46
N PHE A 342 1.70 11.18 8.65
CA PHE A 342 1.46 10.57 9.95
C PHE A 342 2.02 9.15 9.94
N THR A 343 2.89 8.84 10.90
CA THR A 343 3.65 7.58 10.98
C THR A 343 3.68 7.10 12.43
N PRO A 344 4.17 5.90 12.76
CA PRO A 344 4.41 5.50 14.15
C PRO A 344 5.21 6.51 14.96
N GLU A 345 6.20 7.19 14.35
CA GLU A 345 6.99 8.23 15.02
C GLU A 345 6.14 9.43 15.47
N SER A 346 5.03 9.71 14.77
CA SER A 346 4.08 10.78 15.13
C SER A 346 3.45 10.57 16.52
N ILE A 347 3.31 9.32 16.93
CA ILE A 347 2.83 8.93 18.27
C ILE A 347 3.99 8.52 19.20
N LYS A 348 5.22 8.95 18.90
CA LYS A 348 6.45 8.66 19.66
C LYS A 348 6.79 7.18 19.76
N ALA A 349 6.33 6.39 18.82
CA ALA A 349 6.73 5.00 18.68
C ALA A 349 8.12 4.92 18.03
N ALA A 350 8.98 4.06 18.54
CA ALA A 350 10.32 3.89 17.99
C ALA A 350 10.30 2.83 16.89
N ILE A 351 10.76 3.18 15.69
CA ILE A 351 10.96 2.22 14.61
C ILE A 351 12.38 1.63 14.76
N PRO A 352 12.58 0.30 14.61
CA PRO A 352 11.59 -0.72 14.20
C PRO A 352 10.80 -1.34 15.36
N THR A 353 11.15 -1.10 16.61
CA THR A 353 10.61 -1.86 17.76
C THR A 353 9.12 -1.68 18.01
N ASP A 354 8.60 -0.51 17.68
CA ASP A 354 7.21 -0.11 17.90
C ASP A 354 6.46 0.17 16.57
N ALA A 355 7.00 -0.28 15.44
CA ALA A 355 6.47 -0.01 14.11
C ALA A 355 4.96 -0.35 13.99
N ALA A 356 4.57 -1.49 14.54
CA ALA A 356 3.19 -1.98 14.52
C ALA A 356 2.18 -1.16 15.37
N LYS A 357 2.60 -0.09 16.06
CA LYS A 357 1.68 0.76 16.82
C LYS A 357 0.82 1.69 15.94
N PHE A 358 1.16 1.79 14.67
CA PHE A 358 0.30 2.34 13.63
C PHE A 358 0.45 1.47 12.40
N TYR A 359 -0.42 0.47 12.26
CA TYR A 359 -0.30 -0.52 11.21
C TYR A 359 -1.64 -1.13 10.83
N SER A 360 -2.12 -0.76 9.66
CA SER A 360 -3.26 -1.39 9.00
C SER A 360 -2.84 -1.90 7.62
N PRO A 361 -2.54 -3.19 7.47
CA PRO A 361 -1.98 -3.75 6.23
C PRO A 361 -2.96 -3.84 5.06
N TYR A 362 -4.23 -3.51 5.27
CA TYR A 362 -5.30 -3.49 4.27
C TYR A 362 -6.42 -2.55 4.75
N VAL A 363 -7.37 -2.22 3.90
CA VAL A 363 -8.46 -1.25 4.14
C VAL A 363 -7.93 0.13 4.54
N SER A 364 -8.69 0.95 5.26
CA SER A 364 -8.23 2.24 5.79
C SER A 364 -8.47 3.44 4.88
N SER A 365 -8.45 4.61 5.49
CA SER A 365 -8.65 5.87 4.77
C SER A 365 -8.10 7.07 5.52
N ALA A 366 -8.00 8.19 4.81
CA ALA A 366 -7.75 9.49 5.40
C ALA A 366 -8.67 10.54 4.77
N GLN A 367 -9.25 11.41 5.59
CA GLN A 367 -10.09 12.53 5.16
C GLN A 367 -9.51 13.83 5.70
N ARG A 368 -9.26 14.84 4.84
CA ARG A 368 -8.94 16.18 5.28
C ARG A 368 -10.20 16.90 5.75
N LEU A 369 -10.16 17.41 6.97
CA LEU A 369 -11.27 18.12 7.61
C LEU A 369 -11.18 19.64 7.40
N PRO A 370 -12.31 20.39 7.45
CA PRO A 370 -12.34 21.83 7.22
C PRO A 370 -11.46 22.67 8.18
N ASN A 371 -11.24 22.20 9.39
CA ASN A 371 -10.35 22.86 10.38
C ASN A 371 -8.85 22.58 10.18
N GLY A 372 -8.49 21.79 9.15
CA GLY A 372 -7.11 21.39 8.85
C GLY A 372 -6.67 20.07 9.49
N ASN A 373 -7.45 19.51 10.38
CA ASN A 373 -7.20 18.18 10.93
C ASN A 373 -7.37 17.09 9.86
N THR A 374 -6.87 15.91 10.16
CA THR A 374 -7.05 14.72 9.33
C THR A 374 -7.76 13.64 10.14
N LEU A 375 -8.89 13.15 9.66
CA LEU A 375 -9.54 11.94 10.16
C LEU A 375 -8.83 10.75 9.53
N ILE A 376 -8.35 9.83 10.34
CA ILE A 376 -7.61 8.63 9.91
C ILE A 376 -8.39 7.41 10.38
N ASP A 377 -8.64 6.49 9.46
CA ASP A 377 -9.19 5.17 9.72
C ASP A 377 -8.06 4.14 9.65
N GLU A 378 -7.62 3.64 10.81
CA GLU A 378 -6.74 2.47 10.95
C GLU A 378 -7.60 1.21 10.94
N GLY A 379 -8.11 0.91 9.74
CA GLY A 379 -9.29 0.08 9.55
C GLY A 379 -9.14 -1.36 10.01
N SER A 380 -7.96 -2.00 9.89
CA SER A 380 -7.77 -3.39 10.30
C SER A 380 -8.00 -3.63 11.79
N ASP A 381 -7.82 -2.60 12.61
CA ASP A 381 -7.98 -2.64 14.06
C ASP A 381 -9.29 -1.96 14.52
N GLY A 382 -10.13 -1.57 13.57
CA GLY A 382 -11.40 -0.89 13.86
C GLY A 382 -11.22 0.45 14.57
N ARG A 383 -10.10 1.13 14.36
CA ARG A 383 -9.73 2.38 15.01
C ARG A 383 -9.88 3.56 14.07
N VAL A 384 -10.69 4.54 14.46
CA VAL A 384 -10.84 5.82 13.75
C VAL A 384 -10.42 6.95 14.67
N PHE A 385 -9.56 7.84 14.18
CA PHE A 385 -9.07 8.95 15.01
C PHE A 385 -8.83 10.22 14.20
N GLU A 386 -8.93 11.37 14.86
CA GLU A 386 -8.66 12.68 14.30
C GLU A 386 -7.36 13.24 14.87
N VAL A 387 -6.50 13.73 13.97
CA VAL A 387 -5.23 14.36 14.35
C VAL A 387 -5.15 15.79 13.85
N THR A 388 -4.52 16.67 14.66
CA THR A 388 -4.19 18.02 14.24
C THR A 388 -3.04 18.03 13.21
N PRO A 389 -2.78 19.16 12.52
CA PRO A 389 -1.59 19.28 11.66
C PRO A 389 -0.29 18.97 12.40
N GLU A 390 -0.21 19.24 13.71
CA GLU A 390 0.92 18.95 14.59
C GLU A 390 0.95 17.50 15.09
N LYS A 391 0.03 16.65 14.58
CA LYS A 391 -0.04 15.22 14.87
C LYS A 391 -0.51 14.86 16.28
N GLU A 392 -1.22 15.78 16.97
CA GLU A 392 -1.91 15.50 18.22
C GLU A 392 -3.20 14.73 17.94
N ILE A 393 -3.42 13.57 18.57
CA ILE A 393 -4.69 12.86 18.52
C ILE A 393 -5.69 13.61 19.44
N VAL A 394 -6.77 14.11 18.84
CA VAL A 394 -7.79 14.92 19.52
C VAL A 394 -9.13 14.22 19.65
N TRP A 395 -9.37 13.19 18.84
CA TRP A 395 -10.49 12.27 18.95
C TRP A 395 -10.07 10.88 18.56
N GLU A 396 -10.63 9.87 19.23
CA GLU A 396 -10.36 8.46 18.93
C GLU A 396 -11.59 7.62 19.27
N TRP A 397 -11.96 6.74 18.37
CA TRP A 397 -13.03 5.77 18.56
C TRP A 397 -12.57 4.39 18.09
N ILE A 398 -12.93 3.36 18.89
CA ILE A 398 -12.65 1.96 18.59
C ILE A 398 -13.98 1.25 18.35
N SER A 399 -14.11 0.60 17.21
CA SER A 399 -15.32 -0.13 16.82
C SER A 399 -15.67 -1.23 17.83
N PRO A 400 -16.89 -1.21 18.38
CA PRO A 400 -17.38 -2.30 19.24
C PRO A 400 -17.98 -3.47 18.43
N TYR A 401 -18.01 -3.37 17.10
CA TYR A 401 -18.67 -4.33 16.22
C TYR A 401 -17.66 -5.35 15.70
N PHE A 402 -17.62 -6.49 16.37
CA PHE A 402 -16.77 -7.62 16.00
C PHE A 402 -17.58 -8.64 15.21
N THR A 403 -16.94 -9.28 14.21
CA THR A 403 -17.52 -10.46 13.57
C THR A 403 -17.66 -11.57 14.60
N ASP A 404 -18.78 -12.29 14.56
CA ASP A 404 -18.95 -13.50 15.35
C ASP A 404 -17.99 -14.60 14.85
N ASP A 405 -17.41 -15.35 15.78
CA ASP A 405 -16.67 -16.58 15.48
C ASP A 405 -17.69 -17.64 15.04
N ASN A 406 -17.85 -17.81 13.73
CA ASN A 406 -18.76 -18.78 13.14
C ASN A 406 -17.99 -19.76 12.24
N GLU A 407 -18.68 -20.78 11.72
CA GLU A 407 -18.09 -21.83 10.89
C GLU A 407 -17.35 -21.29 9.64
N ASN A 408 -17.71 -20.07 9.18
CA ASN A 408 -17.14 -19.42 7.99
C ASN A 408 -16.03 -18.41 8.31
N SER A 409 -15.92 -17.95 9.57
CA SER A 409 -14.87 -17.03 10.01
C SER A 409 -14.30 -17.50 11.36
N LYS A 410 -13.02 -17.85 11.37
CA LYS A 410 -12.29 -18.26 12.57
C LYS A 410 -11.59 -17.09 13.27
N THR A 411 -11.85 -15.86 12.85
CA THR A 411 -11.23 -14.67 13.41
C THR A 411 -12.27 -13.64 13.78
N THR A 412 -12.31 -13.28 15.05
CA THR A 412 -13.06 -12.12 15.53
C THR A 412 -12.34 -10.86 15.06
N ASN A 413 -13.03 -9.99 14.34
CA ASN A 413 -12.45 -8.82 13.70
C ASN A 413 -13.46 -7.65 13.76
N ASN A 414 -13.01 -6.47 14.14
CA ASN A 414 -13.81 -5.24 14.16
C ASN A 414 -13.42 -4.27 13.04
N MET A 415 -12.93 -4.78 11.94
CA MET A 415 -12.46 -4.03 10.78
C MET A 415 -13.46 -2.98 10.29
N ILE A 416 -12.93 -1.82 9.89
CA ILE A 416 -13.64 -0.77 9.17
C ILE A 416 -12.95 -0.59 7.82
N TYR A 417 -13.76 -0.59 6.74
CA TYR A 417 -13.19 -0.38 5.42
C TYR A 417 -12.76 1.07 5.20
N ARG A 418 -13.65 2.03 5.51
CA ARG A 418 -13.42 3.46 5.34
C ARG A 418 -14.37 4.26 6.24
N ALA A 419 -13.84 5.28 6.92
CA ALA A 419 -14.62 6.17 7.78
C ALA A 419 -14.70 7.57 7.19
N TYR A 420 -15.87 8.21 7.33
CA TYR A 420 -16.09 9.59 6.94
C TYR A 420 -16.75 10.38 8.05
N ARG A 421 -16.43 11.69 8.11
CA ARG A 421 -17.12 12.63 8.96
C ARG A 421 -17.83 13.69 8.14
N TYR A 422 -19.08 13.99 8.54
CA TYR A 422 -19.98 14.94 7.87
C TYR A 422 -20.51 15.95 8.87
N PRO A 423 -20.87 17.19 8.43
CA PRO A 423 -21.42 18.19 9.33
C PRO A 423 -22.81 17.76 9.83
N TYR A 424 -23.16 18.21 11.02
CA TYR A 424 -24.45 17.88 11.63
C TYR A 424 -25.67 18.30 10.79
N ASP A 425 -25.56 19.40 10.04
CA ASP A 425 -26.64 19.93 9.20
C ASP A 425 -26.95 19.09 7.96
N TRP A 426 -26.10 18.09 7.63
CA TRP A 426 -26.41 17.12 6.59
C TRP A 426 -27.46 16.09 7.03
N VAL A 427 -27.75 16.02 8.34
CA VAL A 427 -28.76 15.14 8.92
C VAL A 427 -29.77 16.00 9.73
N PRO A 428 -30.59 16.81 9.05
CA PRO A 428 -31.52 17.74 9.72
C PRO A 428 -32.66 17.04 10.46
N GLN A 429 -32.78 15.73 10.33
CA GLN A 429 -33.73 14.89 11.08
C GLN A 429 -33.33 14.73 12.56
N GLU A 430 -32.06 14.99 12.89
CA GLU A 430 -31.51 14.81 14.23
C GLU A 430 -31.17 16.15 14.88
N GLU A 431 -31.37 16.23 16.18
CA GLU A 431 -30.92 17.36 16.96
C GLU A 431 -29.39 17.34 17.12
N LYS A 432 -28.75 18.51 17.03
CA LYS A 432 -27.31 18.59 17.25
C LYS A 432 -26.97 18.08 18.66
N PRO A 433 -26.07 17.06 18.78
CA PRO A 433 -25.71 16.49 20.08
C PRO A 433 -24.92 17.48 20.94
N ILE A 434 -24.98 17.26 22.26
CA ILE A 434 -24.12 17.95 23.23
C ILE A 434 -22.75 17.27 23.22
N GLU A 435 -21.70 18.04 22.96
CA GLU A 435 -20.33 17.56 22.88
C GLU A 435 -19.71 17.51 24.28
N ILE A 436 -19.28 16.33 24.74
CA ILE A 436 -18.75 16.10 26.08
C ILE A 436 -17.30 15.63 25.98
N GLU A 437 -16.37 16.35 26.64
CA GLU A 437 -14.96 15.95 26.69
C GLU A 437 -14.77 14.53 27.24
N ILE A 438 -13.94 13.72 26.56
CA ILE A 438 -13.52 12.41 27.03
C ILE A 438 -11.99 12.41 27.15
N LYS A 439 -11.50 12.25 28.39
CA LYS A 439 -10.06 12.20 28.66
C LYS A 439 -9.51 10.78 28.46
N PRO A 440 -8.35 10.66 27.83
CA PRO A 440 -7.74 9.34 27.67
C PRO A 440 -7.46 8.69 29.03
N ILE A 441 -7.59 7.38 29.07
CA ILE A 441 -7.26 6.59 30.26
C ILE A 441 -5.74 6.74 30.54
N ASP A 442 -5.38 7.09 31.77
CA ASP A 442 -4.00 7.00 32.21
C ASP A 442 -3.62 5.52 32.40
N ILE A 443 -3.05 4.91 31.37
CA ILE A 443 -2.65 3.49 31.36
C ILE A 443 -1.60 3.15 32.43
N LYS A 444 -0.87 4.13 32.96
CA LYS A 444 0.13 3.89 34.01
C LYS A 444 -0.54 3.53 35.34
N THR A 445 -1.69 4.12 35.59
CA THR A 445 -2.41 3.97 36.88
C THR A 445 -3.70 3.17 36.74
N TYR A 446 -4.24 3.03 35.54
CA TYR A 446 -5.48 2.29 35.30
C TYR A 446 -5.34 0.80 35.66
N ARG A 447 -6.32 0.29 36.42
CA ARG A 447 -6.46 -1.13 36.78
C ARG A 447 -7.92 -1.54 36.70
N LEU A 448 -8.18 -2.68 36.14
CA LEU A 448 -9.48 -3.31 36.23
C LEU A 448 -9.83 -3.61 37.69
N LYS A 449 -11.13 -3.68 37.98
CA LYS A 449 -11.60 -4.10 39.31
C LYS A 449 -11.00 -5.48 39.64
N ASN A 450 -10.38 -5.61 40.82
CA ASN A 450 -9.69 -6.81 41.30
C ASN A 450 -8.40 -7.20 40.56
N ALA A 451 -7.86 -6.38 39.65
CA ALA A 451 -6.60 -6.65 38.95
C ALA A 451 -5.32 -6.33 39.74
N GLY A 452 -5.46 -6.14 41.03
CA GLY A 452 -4.34 -5.82 41.92
C GLY A 452 -4.19 -4.32 42.18
N LYS A 453 -3.29 -4.00 43.12
CA LYS A 453 -2.96 -2.63 43.53
C LYS A 453 -1.57 -2.25 43.08
N PHE A 454 -1.38 -0.97 42.83
CA PHE A 454 -0.06 -0.41 42.56
C PHE A 454 0.78 -0.39 43.84
N GLY A 455 2.08 -0.56 43.67
CA GLY A 455 3.06 -0.51 44.77
C GLY A 455 3.26 -1.84 45.48
N ALA A 456 4.47 -2.07 45.95
CA ALA A 456 4.83 -3.24 46.73
C ALA A 456 4.43 -3.07 48.19
N LYS A 457 4.06 -4.16 48.88
CA LYS A 457 3.82 -4.16 50.32
C LYS A 457 5.08 -3.78 51.10
N SER A 458 6.24 -4.12 50.59
CA SER A 458 7.55 -3.76 51.17
C SER A 458 8.57 -3.54 50.06
N VAL A 459 9.50 -2.64 50.27
CA VAL A 459 10.61 -2.37 49.37
C VAL A 459 11.89 -2.74 50.09
N VAL A 460 12.68 -3.64 49.54
CA VAL A 460 13.99 -4.06 50.07
C VAL A 460 15.08 -3.52 49.15
N LYS A 461 16.03 -2.79 49.73
CA LYS A 461 17.24 -2.38 49.02
C LYS A 461 18.26 -3.51 49.13
N VAL A 462 18.75 -4.01 48.02
CA VAL A 462 19.81 -5.01 47.97
C VAL A 462 21.15 -4.29 48.07
N GLU A 463 21.86 -4.48 49.16
CA GLU A 463 23.17 -3.87 49.38
C GLU A 463 24.27 -4.62 48.62
N GLY A 464 25.33 -3.91 48.28
CA GLY A 464 26.49 -4.48 47.56
C GLY A 464 26.28 -4.70 46.05
N THR A 465 25.17 -4.24 45.49
CA THR A 465 24.91 -4.32 44.05
C THR A 465 25.46 -3.10 43.31
N ILE A 466 25.90 -3.31 42.07
CA ILE A 466 26.27 -2.23 41.17
C ILE A 466 24.97 -1.62 40.61
N PRO A 467 24.78 -0.29 40.69
CA PRO A 467 23.63 0.35 40.08
C PRO A 467 23.57 0.06 38.57
N TYR A 468 22.46 -0.45 38.08
CA TYR A 468 22.29 -0.67 36.66
C TYR A 468 21.67 0.55 35.99
N SER A 469 22.04 0.78 34.73
CA SER A 469 21.39 1.81 33.90
C SER A 469 20.09 1.26 33.31
N VAL A 470 18.99 2.00 33.47
CA VAL A 470 17.71 1.64 32.87
C VAL A 470 17.84 1.46 31.34
N SER A 471 18.73 2.22 30.70
CA SER A 471 19.00 2.09 29.26
C SER A 471 19.70 0.77 28.89
N ALA A 472 20.42 0.14 29.83
CA ALA A 472 21.06 -1.16 29.62
C ALA A 472 20.09 -2.34 29.81
N ALA A 473 18.94 -2.10 30.47
CA ALA A 473 17.92 -3.13 30.68
C ALA A 473 17.02 -3.34 29.42
N LEU A 474 17.05 -2.41 28.49
CA LEU A 474 16.36 -2.53 27.21
C LEU A 474 17.34 -3.15 26.21
N CYS A 475 16.91 -4.22 25.54
CA CYS A 475 17.68 -4.85 24.45
C CYS A 475 17.82 -3.96 23.20
N VAL A 476 17.65 -2.66 23.36
CA VAL A 476 17.71 -1.65 22.31
C VAL A 476 18.81 -0.65 22.67
N ALA A 477 19.84 -0.58 21.85
CA ALA A 477 20.86 0.47 21.98
C ALA A 477 20.22 1.84 21.73
N LYS A 478 20.52 2.84 22.56
CA LYS A 478 20.19 4.23 22.23
C LYS A 478 20.92 4.58 20.94
N ILE A 479 20.15 4.90 19.90
CA ILE A 479 20.71 5.50 18.71
C ILE A 479 21.27 6.86 19.12
N ASP A 480 22.54 7.07 18.88
CA ASP A 480 23.19 8.36 19.09
C ASP A 480 22.63 9.36 18.08
N GLU A 481 21.70 10.21 18.51
CA GLU A 481 21.06 11.22 17.67
C GLU A 481 22.04 12.22 17.04
N SER A 482 23.29 12.29 17.57
CA SER A 482 24.36 13.11 16.98
C SER A 482 24.91 12.51 15.68
N LYS A 483 24.76 11.22 15.49
CA LYS A 483 24.98 10.53 14.23
C LYS A 483 23.63 10.45 13.52
N LYS A 484 23.28 11.50 12.78
CA LYS A 484 22.20 11.41 11.79
C LYS A 484 22.57 10.29 10.81
N VAL A 485 22.18 9.06 11.14
CA VAL A 485 22.05 7.99 10.17
C VAL A 485 21.04 8.52 9.16
N ASN A 486 21.42 8.56 7.92
CA ASN A 486 20.57 9.04 6.84
C ASN A 486 19.28 8.21 6.92
N LYS A 487 18.16 8.83 7.36
CA LYS A 487 16.88 8.15 7.60
C LYS A 487 16.37 7.45 6.34
N GLU A 488 16.85 7.87 5.17
CA GLU A 488 16.54 7.28 3.86
C GLU A 488 17.04 5.83 3.71
N LYS A 489 17.93 5.34 4.59
CA LYS A 489 18.57 4.03 4.42
C LYS A 489 18.05 2.91 5.31
N LEU A 490 17.27 3.20 6.35
CA LEU A 490 16.93 2.18 7.36
C LEU A 490 15.69 1.35 7.04
N PHE A 491 14.82 1.77 6.09
CA PHE A 491 13.51 1.16 5.91
C PHE A 491 13.03 1.05 4.47
N THR A 492 13.95 0.98 3.51
CA THR A 492 13.57 0.57 2.17
C THR A 492 13.27 -0.92 2.16
N VAL A 493 12.09 -1.24 1.64
CA VAL A 493 11.59 -2.59 1.37
C VAL A 493 12.71 -3.52 0.92
N ASN A 494 12.66 -4.75 1.36
CA ASN A 494 13.59 -5.87 1.17
C ASN A 494 14.46 -5.94 -0.11
N ARG A 495 14.13 -5.19 -1.15
CA ARG A 495 14.96 -5.03 -2.34
C ARG A 495 16.29 -4.33 -2.03
N ASN A 496 16.28 -3.37 -1.09
CA ASN A 496 17.47 -2.61 -0.70
C ASN A 496 18.27 -3.25 0.44
N LEU A 497 17.70 -4.16 1.23
CA LEU A 497 18.46 -4.93 2.20
C LEU A 497 19.57 -5.74 1.52
N PHE A 498 19.36 -6.19 0.28
CA PHE A 498 20.41 -6.83 -0.52
C PHE A 498 21.39 -5.81 -1.12
N GLU A 499 20.94 -4.63 -1.51
CA GLU A 499 21.80 -3.57 -2.03
C GLU A 499 22.57 -2.86 -0.91
N GLU A 500 21.99 -2.66 0.29
CA GLU A 500 22.70 -2.06 1.44
C GLU A 500 23.70 -3.00 2.10
N VAL A 501 23.43 -4.29 2.18
CA VAL A 501 24.45 -5.28 2.58
C VAL A 501 25.60 -5.32 1.59
N ILE A 502 25.34 -4.96 0.33
CA ILE A 502 26.36 -4.80 -0.72
C ILE A 502 27.06 -3.44 -0.62
N GLU A 503 26.38 -2.36 -0.24
CA GLU A 503 26.98 -1.03 -0.08
C GLU A 503 27.81 -0.86 1.21
N GLU A 504 27.41 -1.47 2.33
CA GLU A 504 28.26 -1.52 3.53
C GLU A 504 29.53 -2.35 3.32
N LYS A 505 29.49 -3.29 2.36
CA LYS A 505 30.67 -4.02 1.89
C LYS A 505 31.44 -3.31 0.77
N LYS A 506 31.21 -2.04 0.50
CA LYS A 506 31.93 -1.20 -0.49
C LYS A 506 33.45 -1.05 -0.26
N ASN A 507 34.01 -1.72 0.74
CA ASN A 507 35.44 -1.95 0.89
C ASN A 507 35.88 -3.39 0.58
N ILE A 508 35.05 -4.21 -0.06
CA ILE A 508 35.49 -5.50 -0.55
C ILE A 508 36.18 -5.27 -1.90
N GLU A 509 37.46 -5.49 -1.94
CA GLU A 509 38.18 -5.58 -3.20
C GLU A 509 37.47 -6.58 -4.10
N LYS A 510 37.13 -6.15 -5.34
CA LYS A 510 36.48 -7.03 -6.31
C LYS A 510 37.35 -8.27 -6.48
N LEU A 511 36.72 -9.45 -6.54
CA LEU A 511 37.40 -10.69 -6.88
C LEU A 511 38.13 -10.51 -8.23
N GLU A 512 39.32 -11.02 -8.34
CA GLU A 512 40.08 -10.95 -9.58
C GLU A 512 40.02 -12.26 -10.34
N LEU A 513 39.47 -12.22 -11.55
CA LEU A 513 39.47 -13.33 -12.49
C LEU A 513 40.71 -13.20 -13.38
N ILE A 514 41.62 -14.14 -13.28
CA ILE A 514 42.88 -14.15 -14.07
C ILE A 514 42.74 -15.27 -15.11
N LEU A 515 42.73 -14.89 -16.40
CA LEU A 515 42.84 -15.80 -17.51
C LEU A 515 44.28 -15.99 -17.93
N PHE A 516 44.85 -17.15 -17.73
CA PHE A 516 46.15 -17.57 -18.25
C PHE A 516 46.01 -18.17 -19.65
N GLY A 517 46.67 -17.57 -20.63
CA GLY A 517 46.58 -17.98 -22.02
C GLY A 517 47.81 -17.62 -22.83
N ALA A 518 47.80 -17.83 -24.13
CA ALA A 518 48.83 -17.42 -25.07
C ALA A 518 48.24 -17.08 -26.45
N GLU A 519 48.87 -16.21 -27.21
CA GLU A 519 48.41 -15.84 -28.57
C GLU A 519 48.31 -17.04 -29.52
N ARG A 520 49.15 -18.08 -29.32
CA ARG A 520 49.11 -19.34 -30.10
C ARG A 520 47.99 -20.30 -29.72
N CYS A 521 47.29 -20.08 -28.63
CA CYS A 521 46.30 -20.97 -28.07
C CYS A 521 44.91 -20.68 -28.62
N LYS A 522 44.38 -21.57 -29.48
CA LYS A 522 43.02 -21.44 -30.05
C LYS A 522 41.92 -21.45 -29.00
N HIS A 523 42.04 -22.33 -28.01
CA HIS A 523 41.08 -22.48 -26.90
C HIS A 523 41.05 -21.24 -25.99
N CYS A 524 42.19 -20.58 -25.82
CA CYS A 524 42.25 -19.34 -25.06
C CYS A 524 41.49 -18.19 -25.78
N LYS A 525 41.64 -18.12 -27.12
CA LYS A 525 40.92 -17.13 -27.94
C LYS A 525 39.40 -17.34 -27.90
N ALA A 526 38.92 -18.58 -27.77
CA ALA A 526 37.50 -18.88 -27.65
C ALA A 526 36.91 -18.42 -26.31
N LEU A 527 37.73 -18.35 -25.24
CA LEU A 527 37.25 -17.91 -23.90
C LEU A 527 37.15 -16.40 -23.77
N HIS A 528 37.89 -15.60 -24.53
CA HIS A 528 37.87 -14.13 -24.43
C HIS A 528 36.45 -13.56 -24.56
N PRO A 529 35.68 -13.82 -25.63
CA PRO A 529 34.33 -13.28 -25.78
C PRO A 529 33.36 -13.80 -24.72
N ILE A 530 33.62 -14.98 -24.15
CA ILE A 530 32.79 -15.54 -23.08
C ILE A 530 33.03 -14.79 -21.78
N ILE A 531 34.29 -14.49 -21.45
CA ILE A 531 34.65 -13.68 -20.27
C ILE A 531 34.13 -12.25 -20.42
N GLU A 532 34.27 -11.63 -21.59
CA GLU A 532 33.71 -10.30 -21.88
C GLU A 532 32.21 -10.28 -21.61
N LYS A 533 31.47 -11.28 -22.12
CA LYS A 533 30.03 -11.40 -21.88
C LYS A 533 29.68 -11.60 -20.39
N VAL A 534 30.52 -12.28 -19.61
CA VAL A 534 30.36 -12.37 -18.14
C VAL A 534 30.62 -11.02 -17.47
N LEU A 535 31.58 -10.24 -17.96
CA LEU A 535 31.86 -8.89 -17.45
C LEU A 535 30.82 -7.84 -17.86
N GLU A 536 29.94 -8.15 -18.81
CA GLU A 536 28.77 -7.35 -19.18
C GLU A 536 27.51 -7.76 -18.38
N SER A 537 27.59 -8.82 -17.60
CA SER A 537 26.48 -9.29 -16.75
C SER A 537 26.45 -8.59 -15.39
N ASP A 538 25.47 -8.90 -14.59
CA ASP A 538 25.30 -8.40 -13.20
C ASP A 538 26.46 -8.82 -12.26
N LEU A 539 27.29 -9.81 -12.66
CA LEU A 539 28.50 -10.18 -11.93
C LEU A 539 29.63 -9.16 -12.06
N ALA A 540 29.58 -8.25 -13.05
CA ALA A 540 30.61 -7.23 -13.31
C ALA A 540 30.91 -6.33 -12.11
N LYS A 541 29.93 -6.12 -11.24
CA LYS A 541 30.08 -5.32 -10.01
C LYS A 541 30.95 -5.98 -8.95
N TYR A 542 31.12 -7.31 -9.01
CA TYR A 542 31.86 -8.11 -8.03
C TYR A 542 33.18 -8.63 -8.50
N ILE A 543 33.45 -8.62 -9.81
CA ILE A 543 34.68 -9.15 -10.38
C ILE A 543 35.39 -8.13 -11.27
N LYS A 544 36.71 -8.27 -11.36
CA LYS A 544 37.56 -7.65 -12.40
C LYS A 544 38.33 -8.75 -13.10
N ALA A 545 38.54 -8.64 -14.40
CA ALA A 545 39.32 -9.62 -15.15
C ALA A 545 40.67 -9.10 -15.57
N LYS A 546 41.63 -10.03 -15.60
CA LYS A 546 43.01 -9.78 -16.05
C LYS A 546 43.43 -10.93 -16.96
N TYR A 547 44.05 -10.60 -18.08
CA TYR A 547 44.68 -11.58 -18.97
C TYR A 547 46.17 -11.65 -18.70
N VAL A 548 46.73 -12.85 -18.61
CA VAL A 548 48.14 -13.12 -18.45
C VAL A 548 48.62 -14.02 -19.60
N ASP A 549 49.43 -13.48 -20.47
CA ASP A 549 50.10 -14.24 -21.51
C ASP A 549 51.26 -15.01 -20.87
N VAL A 550 51.15 -16.34 -20.84
CA VAL A 550 52.11 -17.24 -20.15
C VAL A 550 53.49 -17.20 -20.82
N ASP A 551 53.58 -16.92 -22.13
CA ASP A 551 54.82 -16.85 -22.85
C ASP A 551 55.60 -15.53 -22.56
N LYS A 552 54.88 -14.47 -22.08
CA LYS A 552 55.45 -13.15 -21.79
C LYS A 552 55.55 -12.87 -20.27
N ASN A 553 54.88 -13.64 -19.41
CA ASN A 553 54.81 -13.42 -17.96
C ASN A 553 55.15 -14.67 -17.16
N LEU A 554 56.38 -15.16 -17.30
CA LEU A 554 56.85 -16.38 -16.67
C LEU A 554 56.76 -16.35 -15.15
N GLU A 555 57.14 -15.27 -14.51
CA GLU A 555 57.13 -15.12 -13.04
C GLU A 555 55.72 -15.31 -12.46
N ILE A 556 54.70 -14.67 -13.04
CA ILE A 556 53.32 -14.81 -12.61
C ILE A 556 52.79 -16.22 -12.90
N THR A 557 53.17 -16.78 -14.04
CA THR A 557 52.80 -18.13 -14.45
C THR A 557 53.34 -19.19 -13.47
N GLU A 558 54.58 -19.06 -13.02
CA GLU A 558 55.19 -19.91 -12.00
C GLU A 558 54.58 -19.70 -10.62
N ARG A 559 54.33 -18.46 -10.23
CA ARG A 559 53.66 -18.12 -8.94
C ARG A 559 52.33 -18.84 -8.79
N TYR A 560 51.52 -18.88 -9.86
CA TYR A 560 50.21 -19.55 -9.87
C TYR A 560 50.32 -21.04 -10.29
N LYS A 561 51.52 -21.58 -10.49
CA LYS A 561 51.78 -22.97 -10.86
C LYS A 561 50.94 -23.46 -12.06
N VAL A 562 50.84 -22.64 -13.09
CA VAL A 562 50.05 -22.93 -14.29
C VAL A 562 50.86 -23.91 -15.17
N GLN A 563 50.32 -25.15 -15.35
CA GLN A 563 50.99 -26.19 -16.13
C GLN A 563 50.37 -26.38 -17.53
N GLY A 564 49.26 -25.75 -17.83
CA GLY A 564 48.56 -25.82 -19.11
C GLY A 564 47.61 -24.66 -19.31
N ILE A 565 47.24 -24.35 -20.56
CA ILE A 565 46.39 -23.23 -20.92
C ILE A 565 45.23 -23.69 -21.81
N PRO A 566 44.02 -23.05 -21.72
CA PRO A 566 43.67 -21.96 -20.81
C PRO A 566 43.40 -22.41 -19.36
N VAL A 567 43.74 -21.58 -18.42
CA VAL A 567 43.37 -21.71 -17.01
C VAL A 567 42.77 -20.38 -16.53
N ILE A 568 41.64 -20.46 -15.87
CA ILE A 568 40.98 -19.35 -15.20
C ILE A 568 41.15 -19.53 -13.69
N ILE A 569 41.67 -18.50 -13.03
CA ILE A 569 41.87 -18.46 -11.57
C ILE A 569 41.05 -17.29 -11.01
N ILE A 570 40.35 -17.53 -9.90
CA ILE A 570 39.69 -16.45 -9.15
C ILE A 570 40.40 -16.27 -7.81
N THR A 571 40.73 -15.03 -7.49
CA THR A 571 41.45 -14.62 -6.26
C THR A 571 40.70 -13.50 -5.55
N ASP A 572 40.95 -13.35 -4.24
CA ASP A 572 40.51 -12.19 -3.43
C ASP A 572 41.57 -11.10 -3.35
N GLY A 573 42.60 -11.19 -4.16
CA GLY A 573 43.76 -10.29 -4.17
C GLY A 573 44.95 -10.86 -3.39
N GLU A 574 44.72 -11.68 -2.37
CA GLU A 574 45.79 -12.28 -1.56
C GLU A 574 45.98 -13.78 -1.87
N LYS A 575 44.90 -14.54 -1.99
CA LYS A 575 44.92 -16.00 -2.20
C LYS A 575 44.05 -16.43 -3.36
N GLU A 576 44.43 -17.57 -3.95
CA GLU A 576 43.57 -18.28 -4.90
C GLU A 576 42.37 -18.88 -4.20
N LEU A 577 41.16 -18.51 -4.67
CA LEU A 577 39.91 -19.07 -4.18
C LEU A 577 39.47 -20.31 -4.94
N SER A 578 39.69 -20.32 -6.27
CA SER A 578 39.31 -21.44 -7.12
C SER A 578 39.96 -21.35 -8.50
N ARG A 579 40.13 -22.49 -9.19
CA ARG A 579 40.60 -22.54 -10.58
C ARG A 579 39.83 -23.52 -11.44
N LYS A 580 39.73 -23.20 -12.73
CA LYS A 580 39.22 -24.11 -13.76
C LYS A 580 40.15 -24.11 -14.99
N ALA A 581 40.38 -25.28 -15.55
CA ALA A 581 41.19 -25.45 -16.77
C ALA A 581 40.30 -25.82 -17.97
N GLY A 582 40.78 -25.50 -19.17
CA GLY A 582 40.12 -25.77 -20.44
C GLY A 582 38.98 -24.80 -20.80
N GLU A 583 38.42 -24.99 -21.98
CA GLU A 583 37.26 -24.19 -22.44
C GLU A 583 36.05 -24.35 -21.49
N LYS A 584 35.31 -23.29 -21.33
CA LYS A 584 34.06 -23.24 -20.57
C LYS A 584 33.00 -22.51 -21.36
N SER A 585 31.76 -22.98 -21.26
CA SER A 585 30.61 -22.24 -21.77
C SER A 585 30.29 -21.03 -20.88
N TYR A 586 29.50 -20.09 -21.41
CA TYR A 586 29.04 -18.94 -20.65
C TYR A 586 28.32 -19.37 -19.35
N ASN A 587 27.38 -20.29 -19.43
CA ASN A 587 26.60 -20.74 -18.27
C ASN A 587 27.48 -21.44 -17.21
N GLU A 588 28.44 -22.26 -17.60
CA GLU A 588 29.38 -22.89 -16.66
C GLU A 588 30.29 -21.88 -15.96
N LEU A 589 30.69 -20.83 -16.67
CA LEU A 589 31.56 -19.79 -16.13
C LEU A 589 30.75 -18.85 -15.22
N TYR A 590 29.58 -18.45 -15.67
CA TYR A 590 28.65 -17.60 -14.91
C TYR A 590 28.28 -18.23 -13.57
N SER A 591 27.73 -19.47 -13.56
CA SER A 591 27.33 -20.18 -12.34
C SER A 591 28.49 -20.42 -11.39
N TRP A 592 29.70 -20.74 -11.92
CA TRP A 592 30.87 -20.95 -11.08
C TRP A 592 31.33 -19.65 -10.39
N ILE A 593 31.31 -18.52 -11.09
CA ILE A 593 31.66 -17.23 -10.52
C ILE A 593 30.60 -16.78 -9.50
N GLU A 594 29.32 -16.94 -9.82
CA GLU A 594 28.20 -16.65 -8.94
C GLU A 594 28.30 -17.44 -7.63
N ASP A 595 28.59 -18.73 -7.70
CA ASP A 595 28.82 -19.58 -6.52
C ASP A 595 29.97 -19.10 -5.63
N LEU A 596 31.06 -18.61 -6.27
CA LEU A 596 32.21 -18.09 -5.54
C LEU A 596 31.94 -16.72 -4.89
N ILE A 597 31.22 -15.87 -5.59
CA ILE A 597 30.74 -14.59 -5.03
C ILE A 597 29.85 -14.87 -3.82
N ASN A 598 28.90 -15.80 -3.96
CA ASN A 598 27.98 -16.17 -2.87
C ASN A 598 28.69 -16.73 -1.63
N LYS A 599 29.84 -17.40 -1.81
CA LYS A 599 30.62 -18.00 -0.71
C LYS A 599 31.62 -17.07 -0.06
N ASN A 600 32.12 -16.07 -0.78
CA ASN A 600 33.25 -15.24 -0.33
C ASN A 600 32.89 -13.77 -0.17
N VAL A 601 31.73 -13.33 -0.69
CA VAL A 601 31.24 -11.95 -0.64
C VAL A 601 29.99 -11.83 0.25
N ARG A 602 29.44 -12.94 0.72
CA ARG A 602 28.30 -13.01 1.67
C ARG A 602 28.74 -13.31 3.08
#